data_a471c347b917b19179283f4427f099bb
#
_entry.id   a471c347b917b19179283f4427f099bb
#
_cell.length_a   1.000
_cell.length_b   1.000
_cell.length_c   1.000
_cell.angle_alpha   90.00
_cell.angle_beta   90.00
_cell.angle_gamma   90.00
#
_symmetry.space_group_name_H-M   'P 1'
#
loop_
_entity.id
_entity.type
_entity.pdbx_description
1 polymer ?
#
loop_
_entity_poly.entity_id
_entity_poly.type
_entity_poly.pdbx_seq_one_letter_code
_entity_poly.pdbx_strand_id
1 'polypeptide(L)'
;RTMIKRLLQEHAKSLPTPSDWVYVNNFEHARQPIALEFTAGQGLKFQKALHDAWLSILKQLERRFSAESYYQQTESVRQQISQKQQHALLELTQEGESLSLKLVSKEEQHCFVPFHHDGETSQEMTQEELDALSSQQRVELTANIRYMDKKLDRLGSKLEGLEALAQDKISELNQSIAEQVVNAKLKTIAQRFEDVAGLEDYLKQYAKDIIEHVELIIDRSEDDFRATSFHRVPARYQANVICSNKLNAGAPVIFEDFPTHYNLLGHVEQL
;
A
#
# COMPACT_ATOMS: atom_id res chain seq x y z
N ARG A 1 23.70 -3.58 56.22
CA ARG A 1 22.97 -3.48 54.94
C ARG A 1 23.38 -2.21 54.18
N THR A 2 23.34 -1.05 54.77
CA THR A 2 23.66 0.25 54.13
C THR A 2 25.14 0.32 53.65
N MET A 3 26.07 -0.21 54.42
CA MET A 3 27.49 -0.23 54.07
C MET A 3 27.76 -1.13 52.85
N ILE A 4 27.17 -2.32 52.80
CA ILE A 4 27.26 -3.21 51.63
C ILE A 4 26.67 -2.58 50.38
N LYS A 5 25.51 -1.94 50.51
CA LYS A 5 24.87 -1.20 49.41
C LYS A 5 25.83 -0.15 48.84
N ARG A 6 26.46 0.62 49.69
CA ARG A 6 27.41 1.69 49.31
C ARG A 6 28.64 1.13 48.62
N LEU A 7 29.22 0.07 49.14
CA LEU A 7 30.35 -0.62 48.51
C LEU A 7 30.01 -1.16 47.13
N LEU A 8 28.87 -1.83 46.98
CA LEU A 8 28.42 -2.32 45.69
C LEU A 8 28.16 -1.19 44.70
N GLN A 9 27.57 -0.09 45.13
CA GLN A 9 27.33 1.09 44.27
C GLN A 9 28.64 1.74 43.81
N GLU A 10 29.65 1.84 44.72
CA GLU A 10 30.98 2.36 44.36
C GLU A 10 31.68 1.43 43.34
N HIS A 11 31.67 0.10 43.60
CA HIS A 11 32.22 -0.89 42.66
C HIS A 11 31.54 -0.90 41.31
N ALA A 12 30.22 -0.80 41.28
CA ALA A 12 29.40 -0.78 40.06
C ALA A 12 29.71 0.39 39.12
N LYS A 13 30.19 1.52 39.66
CA LYS A 13 30.61 2.66 38.83
C LYS A 13 31.85 2.34 37.97
N SER A 14 32.68 1.42 38.37
CA SER A 14 33.87 0.98 37.62
C SER A 14 33.57 -0.07 36.56
N LEU A 15 32.38 -0.65 36.57
CA LEU A 15 31.90 -1.63 35.60
C LEU A 15 31.28 -0.98 34.37
N PRO A 16 31.27 -1.62 33.19
CA PRO A 16 30.68 -1.08 32.00
C PRO A 16 29.16 -0.90 32.18
N THR A 17 28.62 0.20 31.63
CA THR A 17 27.18 0.40 31.58
C THR A 17 26.55 -0.59 30.60
N PRO A 18 25.51 -1.34 31.00
CA PRO A 18 24.84 -2.28 30.12
C PRO A 18 24.18 -1.59 28.90
N SER A 19 23.98 -2.35 27.85
CA SER A 19 23.34 -1.93 26.62
C SER A 19 21.85 -1.61 26.82
N ASP A 20 21.32 -0.72 25.98
CA ASP A 20 19.88 -0.56 25.83
C ASP A 20 19.33 -1.65 24.93
N TRP A 21 18.13 -2.17 25.24
CA TRP A 21 17.42 -3.15 24.43
C TRP A 21 16.12 -2.58 23.89
N VAL A 22 15.93 -2.74 22.57
CA VAL A 22 14.76 -2.24 21.86
C VAL A 22 14.13 -3.37 21.09
N TYR A 23 12.85 -3.61 21.31
CA TYR A 23 12.07 -4.52 20.48
C TYR A 23 11.39 -3.76 19.34
N VAL A 24 11.50 -4.34 18.15
CA VAL A 24 10.86 -3.83 16.93
C VAL A 24 10.05 -4.95 16.28
N ASN A 25 9.10 -4.58 15.44
CA ASN A 25 8.26 -5.54 14.74
C ASN A 25 9.09 -6.40 13.79
N ASN A 26 8.75 -7.68 13.71
CA ASN A 26 9.25 -8.59 12.69
C ASN A 26 8.17 -8.71 11.61
N PHE A 27 8.44 -8.16 10.43
CA PHE A 27 7.45 -8.12 9.34
C PHE A 27 7.23 -9.47 8.67
N GLU A 28 8.19 -10.43 8.87
CA GLU A 28 8.07 -11.79 8.36
C GLU A 28 7.38 -12.72 9.36
N HIS A 29 7.62 -12.49 10.66
CA HIS A 29 7.12 -13.33 11.74
C HIS A 29 6.54 -12.49 12.88
N ALA A 30 5.27 -12.05 12.74
CA ALA A 30 4.62 -11.11 13.65
C ALA A 30 4.60 -11.50 15.15
N ARG A 31 4.76 -12.81 15.47
CA ARG A 31 4.81 -13.30 16.86
C ARG A 31 6.21 -13.36 17.46
N GLN A 32 7.25 -13.00 16.68
CA GLN A 32 8.64 -13.06 17.11
C GLN A 32 9.30 -11.70 16.87
N PRO A 33 9.17 -10.73 17.80
CA PRO A 33 9.78 -9.42 17.66
C PRO A 33 11.31 -9.53 17.55
N ILE A 34 11.91 -8.59 16.84
CA ILE A 34 13.37 -8.49 16.71
C ILE A 34 13.90 -7.67 17.89
N ALA A 35 14.90 -8.21 18.58
CA ALA A 35 15.61 -7.50 19.63
C ALA A 35 16.86 -6.83 19.04
N LEU A 36 16.95 -5.51 19.19
CA LEU A 36 18.11 -4.72 18.78
C LEU A 36 18.85 -4.23 20.02
N GLU A 37 20.17 -4.40 20.02
CA GLU A 37 21.06 -3.98 21.10
C GLU A 37 21.73 -2.66 20.74
N PHE A 38 21.55 -1.66 21.60
CA PHE A 38 22.13 -0.34 21.44
C PHE A 38 23.08 -0.02 22.59
N THR A 39 24.09 0.78 22.36
CA THR A 39 24.88 1.36 23.44
C THR A 39 24.00 2.18 24.39
N ALA A 40 24.37 2.26 25.66
CA ALA A 40 23.60 2.91 26.73
C ALA A 40 23.11 4.30 26.33
N GLY A 41 21.81 4.55 26.46
CA GLY A 41 21.14 5.81 26.12
C GLY A 41 20.86 6.03 24.64
N GLN A 42 21.23 5.11 23.75
CA GLN A 42 20.93 5.22 22.33
C GLN A 42 19.56 4.63 21.94
N GLY A 43 19.03 3.67 22.70
CA GLY A 43 17.74 3.05 22.44
C GLY A 43 16.59 4.06 22.40
N LEU A 44 16.52 4.98 23.36
CA LEU A 44 15.53 6.07 23.37
C LEU A 44 15.71 7.06 22.20
N LYS A 45 16.96 7.29 21.78
CA LYS A 45 17.22 8.16 20.61
C LYS A 45 16.78 7.50 19.32
N PHE A 46 16.98 6.19 19.21
CA PHE A 46 16.52 5.41 18.07
C PHE A 46 14.97 5.39 18.00
N GLN A 47 14.30 5.10 19.12
CA GLN A 47 12.83 5.14 19.18
C GLN A 47 12.28 6.48 18.70
N LYS A 48 12.86 7.59 19.20
CA LYS A 48 12.47 8.92 18.76
C LYS A 48 12.76 9.16 17.28
N ALA A 49 13.95 8.77 16.81
CA ALA A 49 14.34 8.96 15.42
C ALA A 49 13.42 8.19 14.45
N LEU A 50 13.03 6.96 14.80
CA LEU A 50 12.11 6.15 14.00
C LEU A 50 10.70 6.76 14.00
N HIS A 51 10.22 7.25 15.14
CA HIS A 51 8.95 7.96 15.25
C HIS A 51 8.92 9.22 14.37
N ASP A 52 9.95 10.07 14.49
CA ASP A 52 10.07 11.31 13.72
C ASP A 52 10.20 11.03 12.21
N ALA A 53 10.89 9.93 11.84
CA ALA A 53 11.00 9.47 10.46
C ALA A 53 9.65 9.05 9.90
N TRP A 54 8.85 8.27 10.65
CA TRP A 54 7.49 7.88 10.25
C TRP A 54 6.63 9.12 9.95
N LEU A 55 6.55 10.06 10.88
CA LEU A 55 5.77 11.29 10.67
C LEU A 55 6.27 12.10 9.46
N SER A 56 7.59 12.15 9.25
CA SER A 56 8.19 12.82 8.10
C SER A 56 7.89 12.10 6.78
N ILE A 57 7.88 10.77 6.78
CA ILE A 57 7.50 9.95 5.62
C ILE A 57 6.05 10.24 5.24
N LEU A 58 5.12 10.14 6.19
CA LEU A 58 3.70 10.42 5.94
C LEU A 58 3.50 11.81 5.33
N LYS A 59 4.05 12.84 5.95
CA LYS A 59 3.94 14.21 5.45
C LYS A 59 4.52 14.39 4.04
N GLN A 60 5.60 13.68 3.72
CA GLN A 60 6.20 13.76 2.38
C GLN A 60 5.40 12.97 1.35
N LEU A 61 4.86 11.81 1.71
CA LEU A 61 3.96 11.04 0.84
C LEU A 61 2.72 11.87 0.52
N GLU A 62 2.04 12.42 1.54
CA GLU A 62 0.89 13.30 1.35
C GLU A 62 1.21 14.45 0.38
N ARG A 63 2.33 15.15 0.59
CA ARG A 63 2.76 16.23 -0.30
C ARG A 63 3.03 15.76 -1.73
N ARG A 64 3.60 14.57 -1.92
CA ARG A 64 3.91 14.02 -3.25
C ARG A 64 2.66 13.59 -3.98
N PHE A 65 1.73 12.95 -3.30
CA PHE A 65 0.47 12.49 -3.87
C PHE A 65 -0.55 13.61 -4.11
N SER A 66 -0.45 14.72 -3.36
CA SER A 66 -1.25 15.94 -3.60
C SER A 66 -0.59 16.89 -4.61
N ALA A 67 0.56 16.54 -5.19
CA ALA A 67 1.24 17.39 -6.14
C ALA A 67 0.59 17.32 -7.53
N GLU A 68 0.51 18.45 -8.23
CA GLU A 68 -0.01 18.55 -9.60
C GLU A 68 0.69 17.58 -10.56
N SER A 69 1.99 17.37 -10.39
CA SER A 69 2.76 16.42 -11.22
C SER A 69 2.27 14.97 -11.08
N TYR A 70 1.81 14.56 -9.90
CA TYR A 70 1.23 13.24 -9.69
C TYR A 70 -0.12 13.10 -10.40
N TYR A 71 -1.00 14.11 -10.25
CA TYR A 71 -2.28 14.13 -10.97
C TYR A 71 -2.10 14.07 -12.47
N GLN A 72 -1.16 14.84 -13.02
CA GLN A 72 -0.86 14.83 -14.46
C GLN A 72 -0.37 13.45 -14.92
N GLN A 73 0.48 12.77 -14.15
CA GLN A 73 0.99 11.44 -14.50
C GLN A 73 -0.12 10.38 -14.47
N THR A 74 -0.94 10.36 -13.40
CA THR A 74 -2.06 9.41 -13.28
C THR A 74 -3.12 9.67 -14.34
N GLU A 75 -3.44 10.93 -14.61
CA GLU A 75 -4.39 11.32 -15.64
C GLU A 75 -3.88 10.95 -17.05
N SER A 76 -2.59 11.13 -17.32
CA SER A 76 -1.98 10.68 -18.58
C SER A 76 -2.13 9.17 -18.80
N VAL A 77 -1.93 8.36 -17.74
CA VAL A 77 -2.15 6.90 -17.81
C VAL A 77 -3.62 6.59 -18.12
N ARG A 78 -4.56 7.23 -17.41
CA ARG A 78 -6.00 7.04 -17.64
C ARG A 78 -6.42 7.45 -19.03
N GLN A 79 -5.95 8.59 -19.51
CA GLN A 79 -6.27 9.08 -20.87
C GLN A 79 -5.74 8.14 -21.96
N GLN A 80 -4.52 7.62 -21.82
CA GLN A 80 -3.99 6.65 -22.77
C GLN A 80 -4.84 5.38 -22.86
N ILE A 81 -5.35 4.90 -21.72
CA ILE A 81 -6.23 3.73 -21.69
C ILE A 81 -7.60 4.08 -22.27
N SER A 82 -8.20 5.22 -21.87
CA SER A 82 -9.48 5.69 -22.40
C SER A 82 -9.45 5.86 -23.92
N GLN A 83 -8.37 6.41 -24.49
CA GLN A 83 -8.21 6.50 -25.94
C GLN A 83 -8.20 5.13 -26.62
N LYS A 84 -7.51 4.14 -26.04
CA LYS A 84 -7.49 2.77 -26.58
C LYS A 84 -8.87 2.12 -26.49
N GLN A 85 -9.60 2.36 -25.39
CA GLN A 85 -10.97 1.88 -25.22
C GLN A 85 -11.91 2.48 -26.27
N GLN A 86 -11.86 3.81 -26.42
CA GLN A 86 -12.68 4.51 -27.42
C GLN A 86 -12.37 4.06 -28.85
N HIS A 87 -11.09 3.90 -29.18
CA HIS A 87 -10.69 3.43 -30.52
C HIS A 87 -11.21 2.02 -30.79
N ALA A 88 -11.06 1.08 -29.83
CA ALA A 88 -11.53 -0.28 -29.97
C ALA A 88 -13.07 -0.38 -30.08
N LEU A 89 -13.79 0.49 -29.37
CA LEU A 89 -15.25 0.58 -29.45
C LEU A 89 -15.70 1.17 -30.79
N LEU A 90 -15.01 2.19 -31.27
CA LEU A 90 -15.27 2.80 -32.58
C LEU A 90 -15.08 1.81 -33.73
N GLU A 91 -13.97 1.06 -33.71
CA GLU A 91 -13.70 0.01 -34.71
C GLU A 91 -14.83 -1.04 -34.73
N LEU A 92 -15.26 -1.49 -33.55
CA LEU A 92 -16.34 -2.47 -33.42
C LEU A 92 -17.69 -1.92 -33.92
N THR A 93 -17.98 -0.65 -33.62
CA THR A 93 -19.19 0.03 -34.09
C THR A 93 -19.19 0.17 -35.61
N GLN A 94 -18.10 0.61 -36.22
CA GLN A 94 -17.99 0.73 -37.68
C GLN A 94 -18.12 -0.64 -38.39
N GLU A 95 -17.56 -1.70 -37.81
CA GLU A 95 -17.74 -3.05 -38.35
C GLU A 95 -19.21 -3.49 -38.25
N GLY A 96 -19.89 -3.23 -37.13
CA GLY A 96 -21.32 -3.45 -36.96
C GLY A 96 -22.16 -2.73 -38.02
N GLU A 97 -21.89 -1.43 -38.22
CA GLU A 97 -22.57 -0.64 -39.24
C GLU A 97 -22.40 -1.20 -40.65
N SER A 98 -21.24 -1.75 -40.99
CA SER A 98 -20.98 -2.41 -42.27
C SER A 98 -21.82 -3.66 -42.48
N LEU A 99 -22.31 -4.27 -41.39
CA LEU A 99 -23.21 -5.45 -41.38
C LEU A 99 -24.67 -5.05 -41.11
N SER A 100 -25.03 -3.77 -41.23
CA SER A 100 -26.36 -3.23 -40.90
C SER A 100 -26.79 -3.49 -39.44
N LEU A 101 -25.82 -3.48 -38.49
CA LEU A 101 -26.01 -3.67 -37.06
C LEU A 101 -25.56 -2.43 -36.31
N LYS A 102 -26.38 -1.99 -35.37
CA LYS A 102 -26.10 -0.84 -34.49
C LYS A 102 -25.91 -1.32 -33.06
N LEU A 103 -24.88 -0.80 -32.38
CA LEU A 103 -24.65 -1.05 -30.98
C LEU A 103 -25.63 -0.23 -30.15
N VAL A 104 -26.42 -0.87 -29.30
CA VAL A 104 -27.41 -0.25 -28.42
C VAL A 104 -27.19 -0.71 -27.00
N SER A 105 -27.42 0.17 -26.05
CA SER A 105 -27.42 -0.15 -24.62
C SER A 105 -28.86 -0.39 -24.18
N LYS A 106 -29.21 -1.61 -23.76
CA LYS A 106 -30.51 -2.00 -23.21
C LYS A 106 -30.29 -2.61 -21.82
N GLU A 107 -30.96 -2.06 -20.80
CA GLU A 107 -30.91 -2.61 -19.42
C GLU A 107 -29.50 -2.88 -18.88
N GLU A 108 -28.58 -1.94 -19.07
CA GLU A 108 -27.15 -2.04 -18.69
C GLU A 108 -26.32 -3.04 -19.51
N GLN A 109 -26.89 -3.69 -20.53
CA GLN A 109 -26.16 -4.55 -21.45
C GLN A 109 -26.04 -3.92 -22.83
N HIS A 110 -24.87 -4.05 -23.43
CA HIS A 110 -24.63 -3.66 -24.81
C HIS A 110 -24.95 -4.83 -25.73
N CYS A 111 -25.71 -4.59 -26.79
CA CYS A 111 -26.03 -5.59 -27.80
C CYS A 111 -26.11 -4.97 -29.18
N PHE A 112 -25.90 -5.78 -30.21
CA PHE A 112 -26.10 -5.36 -31.58
C PHE A 112 -27.54 -5.62 -32.03
N VAL A 113 -28.19 -4.60 -32.59
CA VAL A 113 -29.51 -4.66 -33.14
C VAL A 113 -29.48 -4.31 -34.61
N PRO A 114 -30.32 -4.97 -35.47
CA PRO A 114 -30.40 -4.60 -36.86
C PRO A 114 -31.03 -3.23 -37.04
N PHE A 115 -30.50 -2.48 -38.00
CA PHE A 115 -31.02 -1.16 -38.34
C PHE A 115 -31.04 -0.94 -39.84
N HIS A 116 -31.83 0.02 -40.28
CA HIS A 116 -31.81 0.50 -41.66
C HIS A 116 -31.63 2.01 -41.68
N HIS A 117 -31.11 2.50 -42.80
CA HIS A 117 -30.97 3.94 -43.05
C HIS A 117 -32.22 4.45 -43.75
N ASP A 118 -32.97 5.33 -43.12
CA ASP A 118 -34.05 6.08 -43.75
C ASP A 118 -33.63 7.55 -43.83
N GLY A 119 -32.98 7.91 -44.92
CA GLY A 119 -32.42 9.22 -45.15
C GLY A 119 -31.23 9.54 -44.19
N GLU A 120 -31.40 10.57 -43.35
CA GLU A 120 -30.35 10.99 -42.38
C GLU A 120 -30.45 10.27 -41.03
N THR A 121 -31.49 9.46 -40.80
CA THR A 121 -31.74 8.79 -39.52
C THR A 121 -31.55 7.28 -39.63
N SER A 122 -30.84 6.69 -38.63
CA SER A 122 -30.68 5.25 -38.47
C SER A 122 -31.74 4.77 -37.47
N GLN A 123 -32.69 3.97 -37.89
CA GLN A 123 -33.78 3.43 -37.07
C GLN A 123 -33.61 1.92 -36.86
N GLU A 124 -33.92 1.41 -35.66
CA GLU A 124 -33.96 -0.03 -35.40
C GLU A 124 -35.04 -0.67 -36.26
N MET A 125 -34.75 -1.83 -36.85
CA MET A 125 -35.74 -2.58 -37.61
C MET A 125 -36.86 -3.05 -36.70
N THR A 126 -38.12 -2.81 -37.13
CA THR A 126 -39.30 -3.30 -36.43
C THR A 126 -39.48 -4.80 -36.60
N GLN A 127 -40.29 -5.41 -35.74
CA GLN A 127 -40.56 -6.86 -35.84
C GLN A 127 -41.24 -7.23 -37.18
N GLU A 128 -42.09 -6.31 -37.68
CA GLU A 128 -42.77 -6.52 -38.98
C GLU A 128 -41.79 -6.50 -40.15
N GLU A 129 -40.80 -5.64 -40.13
CA GLU A 129 -39.72 -5.57 -41.13
C GLU A 129 -38.81 -6.80 -41.06
N LEU A 130 -38.47 -7.28 -39.85
CA LEU A 130 -37.73 -8.53 -39.67
C LEU A 130 -38.49 -9.73 -40.18
N ASP A 131 -39.82 -9.73 -40.02
CA ASP A 131 -40.68 -10.81 -40.52
C ASP A 131 -40.90 -10.78 -42.05
N ALA A 132 -40.70 -9.63 -42.67
CA ALA A 132 -40.73 -9.45 -44.12
C ALA A 132 -39.46 -9.94 -44.84
N LEU A 133 -38.34 -10.19 -44.12
CA LEU A 133 -37.11 -10.70 -44.69
C LEU A 133 -37.24 -12.13 -45.19
N SER A 134 -36.57 -12.46 -46.29
CA SER A 134 -36.46 -13.81 -46.78
C SER A 134 -35.77 -14.76 -45.77
N SER A 135 -36.03 -16.05 -45.83
CA SER A 135 -35.39 -17.03 -44.94
C SER A 135 -33.86 -16.96 -44.97
N GLN A 136 -33.27 -16.68 -46.13
CA GLN A 136 -31.82 -16.56 -46.29
C GLN A 136 -31.26 -15.32 -45.61
N GLN A 137 -31.95 -14.19 -45.78
CA GLN A 137 -31.57 -12.92 -45.12
C GLN A 137 -31.67 -13.01 -43.60
N ARG A 138 -32.67 -13.68 -43.04
CA ARG A 138 -32.80 -13.90 -41.59
C ARG A 138 -31.66 -14.76 -41.03
N VAL A 139 -31.25 -15.80 -41.75
CA VAL A 139 -30.12 -16.65 -41.34
C VAL A 139 -28.84 -15.85 -41.34
N GLU A 140 -28.58 -15.06 -42.38
CA GLU A 140 -27.40 -14.20 -42.49
C GLU A 140 -27.38 -13.13 -41.39
N LEU A 141 -28.49 -12.43 -41.16
CA LEU A 141 -28.63 -11.42 -40.10
C LEU A 141 -28.36 -12.05 -38.72
N THR A 142 -28.95 -13.21 -38.43
CA THR A 142 -28.74 -13.90 -37.15
C THR A 142 -27.29 -14.32 -36.98
N ALA A 143 -26.62 -14.76 -38.05
CA ALA A 143 -25.20 -15.09 -38.00
C ALA A 143 -24.33 -13.87 -37.74
N ASN A 144 -24.66 -12.72 -38.37
CA ASN A 144 -23.94 -11.45 -38.17
C ASN A 144 -24.11 -10.94 -36.75
N ILE A 145 -25.32 -10.98 -36.19
CA ILE A 145 -25.57 -10.60 -34.78
C ILE A 145 -24.71 -11.46 -33.84
N ARG A 146 -24.77 -12.80 -33.98
CA ARG A 146 -23.97 -13.70 -33.15
C ARG A 146 -22.46 -13.48 -33.31
N TYR A 147 -22.03 -13.12 -34.47
CA TYR A 147 -20.61 -12.81 -34.74
C TYR A 147 -20.20 -11.51 -33.99
N MET A 148 -21.01 -10.49 -34.11
CA MET A 148 -20.75 -9.19 -33.46
C MET A 148 -20.88 -9.28 -31.92
N ASP A 149 -21.84 -10.00 -31.38
CA ASP A 149 -22.00 -10.24 -29.96
C ASP A 149 -20.76 -10.95 -29.37
N LYS A 150 -20.26 -11.98 -30.04
CA LYS A 150 -18.99 -12.64 -29.63
C LYS A 150 -17.79 -11.68 -29.66
N LYS A 151 -17.74 -10.75 -30.60
CA LYS A 151 -16.69 -9.72 -30.62
C LYS A 151 -16.85 -8.71 -29.50
N LEU A 152 -18.09 -8.34 -29.18
CA LEU A 152 -18.42 -7.46 -28.07
C LEU A 152 -17.98 -8.07 -26.73
N ASP A 153 -18.29 -9.35 -26.49
CA ASP A 153 -17.84 -10.07 -25.29
C ASP A 153 -16.30 -10.10 -25.17
N ARG A 154 -15.62 -10.37 -26.29
CA ARG A 154 -14.15 -10.33 -26.32
C ARG A 154 -13.59 -8.93 -26.09
N LEU A 155 -14.28 -7.90 -26.61
CA LEU A 155 -13.91 -6.52 -26.35
C LEU A 155 -14.09 -6.19 -24.87
N GLY A 156 -15.20 -6.58 -24.23
CA GLY A 156 -15.45 -6.42 -22.79
C GLY A 156 -14.27 -6.96 -21.98
N SER A 157 -13.89 -8.22 -22.19
CA SER A 157 -12.74 -8.82 -21.49
C SER A 157 -11.42 -8.09 -21.77
N LYS A 158 -11.23 -7.56 -22.99
CA LYS A 158 -10.04 -6.76 -23.32
C LYS A 158 -10.04 -5.40 -22.60
N LEU A 159 -11.21 -4.77 -22.48
CA LEU A 159 -11.35 -3.48 -21.76
C LEU A 159 -11.07 -3.66 -20.26
N GLU A 160 -11.59 -4.70 -19.63
CA GLU A 160 -11.27 -5.06 -18.24
C GLU A 160 -9.75 -5.25 -18.05
N GLY A 161 -9.10 -5.94 -18.97
CA GLY A 161 -7.64 -6.12 -18.96
C GLY A 161 -6.88 -4.79 -19.11
N LEU A 162 -7.38 -3.85 -19.90
CA LEU A 162 -6.79 -2.52 -20.02
C LEU A 162 -6.95 -1.67 -18.76
N GLU A 163 -8.08 -1.80 -18.06
CA GLU A 163 -8.31 -1.13 -16.77
C GLU A 163 -7.40 -1.68 -15.68
N ALA A 164 -7.25 -3.01 -15.60
CA ALA A 164 -6.29 -3.64 -14.69
C ALA A 164 -4.87 -3.16 -14.96
N LEU A 165 -4.45 -3.06 -16.24
CA LEU A 165 -3.14 -2.54 -16.62
C LEU A 165 -2.95 -1.05 -16.22
N ALA A 166 -4.01 -0.23 -16.27
CA ALA A 166 -3.95 1.15 -15.80
C ALA A 166 -3.71 1.21 -14.29
N GLN A 167 -4.44 0.38 -13.54
CA GLN A 167 -4.31 0.29 -12.08
C GLN A 167 -2.92 -0.19 -11.68
N ASP A 168 -2.39 -1.21 -12.34
CA ASP A 168 -1.03 -1.72 -12.10
C ASP A 168 0.02 -0.62 -12.31
N LYS A 169 -0.08 0.16 -13.39
CA LYS A 169 0.85 1.27 -13.66
C LYS A 169 0.76 2.39 -12.63
N ILE A 170 -0.44 2.69 -12.14
CA ILE A 170 -0.63 3.69 -11.08
C ILE A 170 -0.03 3.16 -9.77
N SER A 171 -0.23 1.87 -9.46
CA SER A 171 0.37 1.23 -8.29
C SER A 171 1.90 1.22 -8.35
N GLU A 172 2.50 0.90 -9.50
CA GLU A 172 3.95 1.01 -9.72
C GLU A 172 4.47 2.44 -9.50
N LEU A 173 3.74 3.45 -9.99
CA LEU A 173 4.06 4.86 -9.75
C LEU A 173 4.01 5.19 -8.26
N ASN A 174 2.97 4.76 -7.55
CA ASN A 174 2.80 4.97 -6.11
C ASN A 174 3.96 4.35 -5.33
N GLN A 175 4.30 3.10 -5.64
CA GLN A 175 5.43 2.40 -5.02
C GLN A 175 6.76 3.09 -5.29
N SER A 176 7.01 3.56 -6.52
CA SER A 176 8.23 4.29 -6.86
C SER A 176 8.38 5.61 -6.09
N ILE A 177 7.28 6.35 -5.92
CA ILE A 177 7.26 7.58 -5.11
C ILE A 177 7.53 7.24 -3.64
N ALA A 178 6.88 6.20 -3.11
CA ALA A 178 7.06 5.76 -1.73
C ALA A 178 8.51 5.31 -1.48
N GLU A 179 9.10 4.54 -2.40
CA GLU A 179 10.47 4.07 -2.31
C GLU A 179 11.48 5.22 -2.18
N GLN A 180 11.36 6.25 -3.01
CA GLN A 180 12.21 7.43 -2.93
C GLN A 180 12.11 8.13 -1.58
N VAL A 181 10.89 8.33 -1.07
CA VAL A 181 10.66 9.04 0.19
C VAL A 181 11.14 8.22 1.38
N VAL A 182 10.79 6.95 1.45
CA VAL A 182 11.09 6.04 2.56
C VAL A 182 12.59 5.80 2.65
N ASN A 183 13.24 5.40 1.54
CA ASN A 183 14.67 5.10 1.53
C ASN A 183 15.53 6.32 1.90
N ALA A 184 15.15 7.52 1.45
CA ALA A 184 15.86 8.74 1.82
C ALA A 184 15.82 9.01 3.34
N LYS A 185 14.71 8.70 4.01
CA LYS A 185 14.56 8.89 5.46
C LYS A 185 15.23 7.80 6.27
N LEU A 186 15.05 6.56 5.90
CA LEU A 186 15.63 5.43 6.63
C LEU A 186 17.15 5.36 6.49
N LYS A 187 17.71 5.79 5.36
CA LYS A 187 19.15 5.93 5.18
C LYS A 187 19.81 6.80 6.26
N THR A 188 19.16 7.88 6.66
CA THR A 188 19.65 8.75 7.73
C THR A 188 19.70 8.05 9.09
N ILE A 189 18.71 7.17 9.35
CA ILE A 189 18.66 6.35 10.58
C ILE A 189 19.78 5.30 10.53
N ALA A 190 19.89 4.56 9.41
CA ALA A 190 20.92 3.56 9.22
C ALA A 190 22.34 4.12 9.45
N GLN A 191 22.63 5.28 8.87
CA GLN A 191 23.92 5.95 9.05
C GLN A 191 24.17 6.39 10.50
N ARG A 192 23.14 6.83 11.20
CA ARG A 192 23.27 7.30 12.60
C ARG A 192 23.50 6.17 13.58
N PHE A 193 23.04 4.97 13.28
CA PHE A 193 23.10 3.79 14.16
C PHE A 193 23.78 2.62 13.44
N GLU A 194 24.83 2.89 12.65
CA GLU A 194 25.54 1.91 11.82
C GLU A 194 26.15 0.72 12.59
N ASP A 195 26.51 0.97 13.87
CA ASP A 195 27.10 -0.05 14.74
C ASP A 195 26.10 -1.07 15.29
N VAL A 196 24.79 -0.92 15.02
CA VAL A 196 23.74 -1.77 15.58
C VAL A 196 23.51 -2.99 14.68
N ALA A 197 23.87 -4.17 15.17
CA ALA A 197 23.70 -5.42 14.45
C ALA A 197 22.21 -5.68 14.13
N GLY A 198 21.91 -6.07 12.88
CA GLY A 198 20.55 -6.39 12.44
C GLY A 198 19.65 -5.19 12.13
N LEU A 199 20.12 -3.96 12.42
CA LEU A 199 19.30 -2.76 12.17
C LEU A 199 19.07 -2.51 10.67
N GLU A 200 20.08 -2.72 9.84
CA GLU A 200 19.96 -2.53 8.39
C GLU A 200 18.89 -3.44 7.78
N ASP A 201 18.89 -4.71 8.19
CA ASP A 201 17.90 -5.68 7.68
C ASP A 201 16.49 -5.37 8.19
N TYR A 202 16.36 -4.93 9.44
CA TYR A 202 15.09 -4.42 9.96
C TYR A 202 14.58 -3.21 9.16
N LEU A 203 15.44 -2.23 8.88
CA LEU A 203 15.06 -1.04 8.12
C LEU A 203 14.69 -1.36 6.66
N LYS A 204 15.30 -2.38 6.04
CA LYS A 204 14.90 -2.89 4.72
C LYS A 204 13.48 -3.49 4.75
N GLN A 205 13.18 -4.33 5.75
CA GLN A 205 11.84 -4.89 5.93
C GLN A 205 10.80 -3.81 6.23
N TYR A 206 11.15 -2.84 7.08
CA TYR A 206 10.34 -1.67 7.38
C TYR A 206 10.00 -0.85 6.13
N ALA A 207 11.01 -0.59 5.28
CA ALA A 207 10.82 0.11 4.02
C ALA A 207 9.90 -0.67 3.08
N LYS A 208 10.16 -1.95 2.91
CA LYS A 208 9.38 -2.85 2.04
C LYS A 208 7.91 -2.85 2.43
N ASP A 209 7.61 -3.00 3.71
CA ASP A 209 6.24 -3.03 4.21
C ASP A 209 5.49 -1.71 3.96
N ILE A 210 6.13 -0.55 4.14
CA ILE A 210 5.51 0.75 3.82
C ILE A 210 5.24 0.87 2.33
N ILE A 211 6.19 0.47 1.48
CA ILE A 211 6.08 0.58 0.01
C ILE A 211 4.95 -0.32 -0.49
N GLU A 212 4.87 -1.56 -0.01
CA GLU A 212 3.81 -2.50 -0.38
C GLU A 212 2.41 -2.06 0.07
N HIS A 213 2.32 -1.31 1.17
CA HIS A 213 1.05 -0.86 1.73
C HIS A 213 0.79 0.65 1.54
N VAL A 214 1.52 1.30 0.64
CA VAL A 214 1.45 2.76 0.48
C VAL A 214 0.04 3.26 0.17
N GLU A 215 -0.72 2.55 -0.65
CA GLU A 215 -2.10 2.92 -1.00
C GLU A 215 -3.01 2.92 0.22
N LEU A 216 -2.94 1.88 1.05
CA LEU A 216 -3.70 1.81 2.31
C LEU A 216 -3.29 2.89 3.32
N ILE A 217 -2.02 3.31 3.29
CA ILE A 217 -1.51 4.38 4.16
C ILE A 217 -2.07 5.72 3.71
N ILE A 218 -2.18 5.95 2.40
CA ILE A 218 -2.73 7.19 1.83
C ILE A 218 -4.23 7.28 2.05
N ASP A 219 -5.01 6.25 1.73
CA ASP A 219 -6.46 6.21 1.91
C ASP A 219 -6.86 6.49 3.36
N ARG A 220 -6.16 5.88 4.32
CA ARG A 220 -6.38 6.17 5.74
C ARG A 220 -6.06 7.61 6.11
N SER A 221 -5.15 8.26 5.39
CA SER A 221 -4.82 9.66 5.64
C SER A 221 -5.95 10.61 5.27
N GLU A 222 -6.74 10.31 4.26
CA GLU A 222 -7.88 11.14 3.86
C GLU A 222 -9.05 11.06 4.84
N ASP A 223 -9.33 9.87 5.38
CA ASP A 223 -10.42 9.65 6.35
C ASP A 223 -10.05 10.14 7.77
N ASP A 224 -8.82 9.96 8.20
CA ASP A 224 -8.32 10.35 9.52
C ASP A 224 -7.94 11.84 9.62
N PHE A 225 -7.86 12.58 8.51
CA PHE A 225 -7.58 14.02 8.54
C PHE A 225 -8.66 14.80 9.31
N ARG A 226 -9.84 14.22 9.49
CA ARG A 226 -10.92 14.75 10.33
C ARG A 226 -10.89 14.26 11.77
N ALA A 227 -10.11 13.23 12.08
CA ALA A 227 -9.98 12.66 13.42
C ALA A 227 -8.57 12.91 13.96
N THR A 228 -8.48 13.40 15.17
CA THR A 228 -7.26 13.72 15.96
C THR A 228 -6.25 12.56 16.12
N SER A 229 -6.40 11.48 15.38
CA SER A 229 -5.60 10.25 15.46
C SER A 229 -4.38 10.22 14.55
N PHE A 230 -4.20 11.21 13.67
CA PHE A 230 -3.15 11.25 12.65
C PHE A 230 -1.70 11.22 13.19
N HIS A 231 -1.52 11.52 14.46
CA HIS A 231 -0.21 11.50 15.10
C HIS A 231 0.17 10.15 15.70
N ARG A 232 -0.69 9.14 15.59
CA ARG A 232 -0.44 7.83 16.20
C ARG A 232 0.28 6.90 15.22
N VAL A 233 1.57 6.70 15.45
CA VAL A 233 2.34 5.67 14.72
C VAL A 233 1.68 4.32 14.93
N PRO A 234 1.31 3.58 13.86
CA PRO A 234 0.78 2.23 14.02
C PRO A 234 1.76 1.33 14.78
N ALA A 235 1.24 0.44 15.64
CA ALA A 235 2.06 -0.41 16.51
C ALA A 235 3.17 -1.17 15.75
N ARG A 236 2.89 -1.62 14.52
CA ARG A 236 3.85 -2.33 13.68
C ARG A 236 5.07 -1.51 13.25
N TYR A 237 4.98 -0.17 13.31
CA TYR A 237 6.06 0.76 12.97
C TYR A 237 6.69 1.42 14.18
N GLN A 238 6.31 1.00 15.39
CA GLN A 238 6.87 1.51 16.63
C GLN A 238 8.09 0.69 17.07
N ALA A 239 9.03 1.37 17.72
CA ALA A 239 10.10 0.73 18.46
C ALA A 239 9.78 0.81 19.96
N ASN A 240 9.90 -0.31 20.67
CA ASN A 240 9.62 -0.42 22.10
C ASN A 240 10.93 -0.58 22.88
N VAL A 241 11.30 0.44 23.65
CA VAL A 241 12.49 0.37 24.52
C VAL A 241 12.13 -0.46 25.75
N ILE A 242 12.74 -1.65 25.86
CA ILE A 242 12.53 -2.58 26.98
C ILE A 242 13.44 -2.24 28.14
N CYS A 243 14.69 -1.89 27.85
CA CYS A 243 15.65 -1.50 28.85
C CYS A 243 16.43 -0.28 28.36
N SER A 244 16.53 0.75 29.21
CA SER A 244 17.36 1.93 28.93
C SER A 244 18.27 2.24 30.10
N ASN A 245 19.57 2.27 29.82
CA ASN A 245 20.62 2.55 30.80
C ASN A 245 21.17 3.97 30.69
N LYS A 246 20.38 4.89 30.09
CA LYS A 246 20.79 6.28 29.86
C LYS A 246 21.26 7.03 31.12
N LEU A 247 20.68 6.72 32.27
CA LEU A 247 20.99 7.39 33.55
C LEU A 247 22.02 6.64 34.40
N ASN A 248 22.47 5.47 33.96
CA ASN A 248 23.40 4.65 34.69
C ASN A 248 24.85 5.09 34.39
N ALA A 249 25.61 5.37 35.44
CA ALA A 249 27.06 5.52 35.39
C ALA A 249 27.67 4.20 35.88
N GLY A 250 28.00 3.28 34.97
CA GLY A 250 28.43 1.95 35.30
C GLY A 250 27.29 0.92 35.39
N ALA A 251 27.53 -0.23 35.99
CA ALA A 251 26.52 -1.26 36.14
C ALA A 251 25.42 -0.87 37.13
N PRO A 252 24.13 -1.22 36.85
CA PRO A 252 23.04 -0.97 37.79
C PRO A 252 23.17 -1.88 39.01
N VAL A 253 22.84 -1.34 40.20
CA VAL A 253 22.75 -2.10 41.43
C VAL A 253 21.31 -2.18 41.87
N ILE A 254 20.71 -3.34 41.75
CA ILE A 254 19.31 -3.59 42.09
C ILE A 254 19.26 -4.28 43.45
N PHE A 255 18.48 -3.75 44.39
CA PHE A 255 18.22 -4.34 45.69
C PHE A 255 16.78 -4.81 45.75
N GLU A 256 16.62 -6.12 45.79
CA GLU A 256 15.33 -6.75 46.01
C GLU A 256 15.15 -7.07 47.51
N ASP A 257 14.21 -6.39 48.15
CA ASP A 257 13.95 -6.57 49.57
C ASP A 257 13.06 -7.78 49.84
N PHE A 258 12.26 -8.23 48.87
CA PHE A 258 11.40 -9.39 48.93
C PHE A 258 11.69 -10.33 47.73
N PRO A 259 12.76 -11.14 47.83
CA PRO A 259 13.21 -11.96 46.71
C PRO A 259 12.26 -13.15 46.49
N THR A 260 11.22 -12.94 45.70
CA THR A 260 10.36 -14.01 45.19
C THR A 260 10.84 -14.43 43.79
N HIS A 261 10.46 -15.64 43.37
CA HIS A 261 10.75 -16.10 41.99
C HIS A 261 10.26 -15.08 40.95
N TYR A 262 9.09 -14.50 41.18
CA TYR A 262 8.48 -13.48 40.36
C TYR A 262 9.35 -12.21 40.26
N ASN A 263 9.82 -11.69 41.39
CA ASN A 263 10.61 -10.45 41.41
C ASN A 263 12.04 -10.63 40.90
N LEU A 264 12.61 -11.85 40.98
CA LEU A 264 13.96 -12.14 40.56
C LEU A 264 14.08 -12.56 39.10
N LEU A 265 13.13 -13.38 38.61
CA LEU A 265 13.17 -13.98 37.28
C LEU A 265 12.11 -13.43 36.35
N GLY A 266 11.11 -12.72 36.88
CA GLY A 266 9.95 -12.26 36.13
C GLY A 266 8.97 -13.39 35.83
N HIS A 267 7.95 -13.09 35.05
CA HIS A 267 6.96 -14.03 34.54
C HIS A 267 6.48 -13.59 33.16
N VAL A 268 5.90 -14.53 32.44
CA VAL A 268 5.25 -14.27 31.16
C VAL A 268 3.75 -14.42 31.36
N GLU A 269 3.01 -13.35 31.18
CA GLU A 269 1.55 -13.40 31.09
C GLU A 269 1.17 -13.78 29.66
N GLN A 270 0.46 -14.89 29.50
CA GLN A 270 -0.19 -15.26 28.25
C GLN A 270 -1.62 -14.72 28.30
N LEU A 271 -1.91 -13.74 27.48
CA LEU A 271 -3.25 -13.19 27.24
C LEU A 271 -3.99 -14.01 26.19
#